data_10bad5d540f5f40e99208900d6a4f88b
#
_entry.id   10bad5d540f5f40e99208900d6a4f88b
#
_cell.length_a   1.000
_cell.length_b   1.000
_cell.length_c   1.000
_cell.angle_alpha   90.00
_cell.angle_beta   90.00
_cell.angle_gamma   90.00
#
_symmetry.space_group_name_H-M   'P 1'
#
loop_
_entity.id
_entity.type
_entity.pdbx_description
1 polymer ?
#
loop_
_entity_poly.entity_id
_entity_poly.type
_entity_poly.pdbx_seq_one_letter_code
_entity_poly.pdbx_strand_id
1 'polypeptide(L)'
;MNQARSFNSFSAFLAFLCVIVCSESFSQEGDKVWFDGNARSLFNRDALGEFGEEDSLTKRNAADGYNLVDLGVHVNPLEDFEIFAQLRVRNTFGGFFGAGTEVLVRQLRASGVIDKRVRFNIGDIYLKQTPFTLWNSDEELSNIQGPFSPYRDILQYESFYQDNRWRLQGLQSDFSFKFDRFIRSLAVDVFATRPRGSFAISNGTYESDRLLCGGSLVSQFSPSIALEFNYVNVFDIPATGTTHVSLRNPVYHSALVRNQLNKGVRSEQRVEAGYSKRHWLMGLPAQENATPSYASEGMMVSFTHSMKTVDSLFAFQVGARYVDPLFRSAAAQTRRLDFSAQAATAIYPVYSNDAISREPSAFDLMTDVGRYNQDISSTLMAFNPMYSNVLPFGKATPNRRGLFADASYNSPDNIFSVSLGVDALQEVIGQGTIERRNFQRALSRFGLNVNELTEWQRNVALTWSGTFENTSRQGYEYEVVSLSSMRSNLVVEAELIPRLFMQGSITSINSIGNEQILERTEFGEIDGYAPIKYDQLDRIYSTGLSYKWKDNVYANLQYNWWGVNYANEAYTDYDFRRLFFVLSVEL
;
A
#
# COMPACT_ATOMS: atom_id res chain seq x y z
N MET A 1 -35.58 36.26 -11.12
CA MET A 1 -34.51 36.96 -11.86
C MET A 1 -33.14 36.69 -11.25
N ASN A 2 -32.80 35.39 -11.02
CA ASN A 2 -31.52 34.97 -10.39
C ASN A 2 -30.90 33.72 -11.06
N GLN A 3 -31.28 33.35 -12.28
CA GLN A 3 -30.70 32.19 -12.98
C GLN A 3 -29.62 32.52 -14.03
N ALA A 4 -29.36 33.83 -14.29
CA ALA A 4 -28.42 34.20 -15.35
C ALA A 4 -26.97 34.37 -14.86
N ARG A 5 -26.69 34.31 -13.55
CA ARG A 5 -25.31 34.53 -13.02
C ARG A 5 -24.43 33.28 -12.93
N SER A 6 -25.02 32.06 -12.91
CA SER A 6 -24.21 30.84 -12.82
C SER A 6 -23.65 30.37 -14.17
N PHE A 7 -24.27 30.78 -15.27
CA PHE A 7 -23.84 30.40 -16.63
C PHE A 7 -22.56 31.11 -17.07
N ASN A 8 -22.34 32.31 -16.60
CA ASN A 8 -21.13 33.11 -16.96
C ASN A 8 -19.86 32.61 -16.26
N SER A 9 -19.94 32.01 -15.08
CA SER A 9 -18.75 31.55 -14.36
C SER A 9 -18.21 30.24 -14.94
N PHE A 10 -19.08 29.34 -15.40
CA PHE A 10 -18.65 28.08 -16.00
C PHE A 10 -18.06 28.29 -17.41
N SER A 11 -18.67 29.16 -18.21
CA SER A 11 -18.13 29.52 -19.53
C SER A 11 -16.80 30.28 -19.41
N ALA A 12 -16.63 31.09 -18.38
CA ALA A 12 -15.37 31.76 -18.09
C ALA A 12 -14.29 30.78 -17.62
N PHE A 13 -14.67 29.76 -16.82
CA PHE A 13 -13.77 28.69 -16.37
C PHE A 13 -13.36 27.78 -17.53
N LEU A 14 -14.29 27.39 -18.40
CA LEU A 14 -14.00 26.59 -19.60
C LEU A 14 -13.13 27.39 -20.60
N ALA A 15 -13.41 28.67 -20.78
CA ALA A 15 -12.59 29.56 -21.61
C ALA A 15 -11.18 29.74 -21.00
N PHE A 16 -11.08 29.85 -19.68
CA PHE A 16 -9.81 29.91 -18.96
C PHE A 16 -9.03 28.59 -19.10
N LEU A 17 -9.70 27.45 -19.01
CA LEU A 17 -9.10 26.13 -19.24
C LEU A 17 -8.63 25.97 -20.69
N CYS A 18 -9.43 26.40 -21.68
CA CYS A 18 -9.04 26.41 -23.09
C CYS A 18 -7.86 27.34 -23.39
N VAL A 19 -7.75 28.48 -22.71
CA VAL A 19 -6.61 29.39 -22.86
C VAL A 19 -5.34 28.76 -22.28
N ILE A 20 -5.44 28.01 -21.18
CA ILE A 20 -4.30 27.27 -20.58
C ILE A 20 -3.86 26.11 -21.50
N VAL A 21 -4.80 25.40 -22.13
CA VAL A 21 -4.50 24.25 -23.03
C VAL A 21 -3.97 24.73 -24.40
N CYS A 22 -4.33 25.94 -24.84
CA CYS A 22 -3.85 26.52 -26.10
C CYS A 22 -2.54 27.30 -25.98
N SER A 23 -2.02 27.56 -24.78
CA SER A 23 -0.65 28.05 -24.63
C SER A 23 0.30 26.89 -24.97
N GLU A 24 0.89 26.90 -26.15
CA GLU A 24 1.96 25.98 -26.54
C GLU A 24 2.96 25.89 -25.39
N SER A 25 3.27 24.64 -24.99
CA SER A 25 4.27 24.36 -23.96
C SER A 25 5.65 24.82 -24.43
N PHE A 26 5.94 26.09 -24.29
CA PHE A 26 7.31 26.57 -24.32
C PHE A 26 7.92 26.22 -22.95
N SER A 27 8.48 25.03 -22.85
CA SER A 27 9.44 24.72 -21.79
C SER A 27 10.68 25.61 -22.02
N GLN A 28 10.64 26.81 -21.44
CA GLN A 28 11.85 27.61 -21.24
C GLN A 28 12.35 27.30 -19.82
N GLU A 29 13.59 26.89 -19.71
CA GLU A 29 14.35 26.87 -18.46
C GLU A 29 14.20 28.22 -17.77
N GLY A 30 13.38 28.28 -16.70
CA GLY A 30 13.18 29.51 -15.93
C GLY A 30 11.74 30.00 -15.75
N ASP A 31 10.73 29.28 -16.20
CA ASP A 31 9.33 29.68 -15.98
C ASP A 31 8.97 29.58 -14.49
N LYS A 32 8.54 30.75 -13.94
CA LYS A 32 8.11 30.83 -12.54
C LYS A 32 6.82 30.06 -12.24
N VAL A 33 6.07 29.72 -13.26
CA VAL A 33 4.81 28.96 -13.17
C VAL A 33 4.77 27.97 -14.32
N TRP A 34 4.52 26.70 -13.98
CA TRP A 34 4.31 25.64 -14.96
C TRP A 34 3.20 24.69 -14.51
N PHE A 35 2.71 23.89 -15.41
CA PHE A 35 1.56 23.02 -15.20
C PHE A 35 1.91 21.60 -15.61
N ASP A 36 1.37 20.65 -14.86
CA ASP A 36 1.29 19.24 -15.22
C ASP A 36 -0.11 18.72 -14.94
N GLY A 37 -0.35 17.47 -15.23
CA GLY A 37 -1.63 16.92 -14.84
C GLY A 37 -1.93 15.56 -15.44
N ASN A 38 -3.11 15.09 -15.10
CA ASN A 38 -3.66 13.83 -15.61
C ASN A 38 -5.15 14.01 -15.86
N ALA A 39 -5.59 13.64 -17.05
CA ALA A 39 -7.01 13.56 -17.37
C ALA A 39 -7.41 12.10 -17.60
N ARG A 40 -8.54 11.69 -17.03
CA ARG A 40 -9.00 10.30 -17.10
C ARG A 40 -10.51 10.23 -17.27
N SER A 41 -10.94 9.38 -18.20
CA SER A 41 -12.32 8.92 -18.30
C SER A 41 -12.35 7.43 -17.96
N LEU A 42 -13.12 7.07 -16.96
CA LEU A 42 -13.24 5.68 -16.49
C LEU A 42 -14.70 5.27 -16.53
N PHE A 43 -14.93 4.06 -17.01
CA PHE A 43 -16.23 3.40 -17.00
C PHE A 43 -16.06 1.95 -16.57
N ASN A 44 -16.89 1.49 -15.64
CA ASN A 44 -17.01 0.08 -15.30
C ASN A 44 -18.46 -0.37 -15.28
N ARG A 45 -18.66 -1.64 -15.59
CA ARG A 45 -19.93 -2.34 -15.46
C ARG A 45 -19.69 -3.65 -14.74
N ASP A 46 -20.32 -3.77 -13.59
CA ASP A 46 -20.24 -4.92 -12.71
C ASP A 46 -21.49 -5.77 -12.83
N ALA A 47 -21.32 -7.09 -12.77
CA ALA A 47 -22.39 -8.06 -12.68
C ALA A 47 -22.03 -9.10 -11.63
N LEU A 48 -22.92 -9.35 -10.68
CA LEU A 48 -22.83 -10.40 -9.70
C LEU A 48 -23.85 -11.48 -10.03
N GLY A 49 -23.38 -12.73 -10.10
CA GLY A 49 -24.20 -13.91 -10.33
C GLY A 49 -23.85 -15.00 -9.30
N GLU A 50 -24.72 -15.96 -9.15
CA GLU A 50 -24.50 -17.15 -8.33
C GLU A 50 -24.50 -18.38 -9.21
N PHE A 51 -23.76 -19.42 -8.79
CA PHE A 51 -23.78 -20.72 -9.39
C PHE A 51 -24.76 -21.61 -8.59
N GLY A 52 -25.92 -21.92 -9.15
CA GLY A 52 -26.88 -22.83 -8.52
C GLY A 52 -28.26 -22.75 -9.17
N GLU A 53 -28.95 -23.90 -9.26
CA GLU A 53 -30.29 -24.00 -9.85
C GLU A 53 -31.41 -23.44 -8.95
N GLU A 54 -31.14 -23.22 -7.67
CA GLU A 54 -32.14 -22.79 -6.67
C GLU A 54 -32.02 -21.31 -6.25
N ASP A 55 -31.24 -20.50 -6.98
CA ASP A 55 -31.01 -19.14 -6.57
C ASP A 55 -32.23 -18.24 -6.80
N SER A 56 -32.82 -17.78 -5.71
CA SER A 56 -33.90 -16.79 -5.70
C SER A 56 -33.40 -15.34 -5.79
N LEU A 57 -32.07 -15.11 -5.79
CA LEU A 57 -31.50 -13.77 -5.84
C LEU A 57 -31.44 -13.26 -7.27
N THR A 58 -31.97 -12.07 -7.48
CA THR A 58 -31.96 -11.42 -8.79
C THR A 58 -30.52 -11.07 -9.18
N LYS A 59 -30.14 -11.37 -10.44
CA LYS A 59 -28.86 -10.91 -10.98
C LYS A 59 -28.69 -9.42 -10.77
N ARG A 60 -27.59 -9.03 -10.18
CA ARG A 60 -27.28 -7.64 -9.86
C ARG A 60 -26.26 -7.10 -10.82
N ASN A 61 -26.62 -6.04 -11.51
CA ASN A 61 -25.75 -5.33 -12.44
C ASN A 61 -25.65 -3.88 -12.01
N ALA A 62 -24.46 -3.33 -12.13
CA ALA A 62 -24.20 -1.92 -11.93
C ALA A 62 -23.30 -1.37 -13.00
N ALA A 63 -23.46 -0.11 -13.25
CA ALA A 63 -22.53 0.65 -14.05
C ALA A 63 -22.15 1.91 -13.27
N ASP A 64 -20.86 2.19 -13.25
CA ASP A 64 -20.29 3.38 -12.64
C ASP A 64 -19.22 3.96 -13.56
N GLY A 65 -18.91 5.21 -13.36
CA GLY A 65 -17.85 5.86 -14.11
C GLY A 65 -17.76 7.34 -13.81
N TYR A 66 -16.67 7.92 -14.27
CA TYR A 66 -16.41 9.34 -14.08
C TYR A 66 -15.44 9.88 -15.13
N ASN A 67 -15.51 11.18 -15.34
CA ASN A 67 -14.46 11.97 -15.94
C ASN A 67 -13.70 12.72 -14.84
N LEU A 68 -12.40 12.76 -14.95
CA LEU A 68 -11.53 13.39 -13.96
C LEU A 68 -10.43 14.17 -14.67
N VAL A 69 -10.15 15.35 -14.14
CA VAL A 69 -8.95 16.13 -14.49
C VAL A 69 -8.26 16.53 -13.19
N ASP A 70 -7.01 16.12 -13.04
CA ASP A 70 -6.11 16.59 -12.01
C ASP A 70 -5.12 17.55 -12.65
N LEU A 71 -5.18 18.81 -12.26
CA LEU A 71 -4.29 19.86 -12.74
C LEU A 71 -3.29 20.23 -11.64
N GLY A 72 -2.03 19.94 -11.87
CA GLY A 72 -0.91 20.38 -11.03
C GLY A 72 -0.49 21.80 -11.45
N VAL A 73 -0.39 22.67 -10.48
CA VAL A 73 0.09 24.05 -10.62
C VAL A 73 1.34 24.18 -9.78
N HIS A 74 2.45 24.48 -10.43
CA HIS A 74 3.75 24.70 -9.82
C HIS A 74 4.09 26.17 -9.89
N VAL A 75 4.44 26.76 -8.77
CA VAL A 75 4.84 28.18 -8.69
C VAL A 75 6.20 28.26 -8.00
N ASN A 76 7.20 28.77 -8.72
CA ASN A 76 8.56 28.97 -8.23
C ASN A 76 8.81 30.47 -7.99
N PRO A 77 8.37 31.02 -6.84
CA PRO A 77 8.58 32.46 -6.57
C PRO A 77 10.07 32.81 -6.42
N LEU A 78 10.89 31.83 -6.01
CA LEU A 78 12.33 31.89 -5.89
C LEU A 78 12.96 30.63 -6.51
N GLU A 79 14.23 30.68 -6.91
CA GLU A 79 14.94 29.56 -7.53
C GLU A 79 14.95 28.28 -6.64
N ASP A 80 15.03 28.48 -5.33
CA ASP A 80 15.12 27.39 -4.35
C ASP A 80 13.80 27.17 -3.59
N PHE A 81 12.65 27.63 -4.12
CA PHE A 81 11.36 27.50 -3.44
C PHE A 81 10.22 27.22 -4.42
N GLU A 82 9.48 26.16 -4.18
CA GLU A 82 8.34 25.70 -4.97
C GLU A 82 7.08 25.64 -4.13
N ILE A 83 5.98 26.14 -4.67
CA ILE A 83 4.62 25.87 -4.19
C ILE A 83 3.93 24.99 -5.23
N PHE A 84 3.43 23.86 -4.81
CA PHE A 84 2.67 22.92 -5.65
C PHE A 84 1.24 22.79 -5.12
N ALA A 85 0.28 22.95 -6.03
CA ALA A 85 -1.14 22.69 -5.74
C ALA A 85 -1.72 21.82 -6.84
N GLN A 86 -2.36 20.70 -6.47
CA GLN A 86 -3.09 19.86 -7.40
C GLN A 86 -4.60 20.05 -7.21
N LEU A 87 -5.25 20.55 -8.26
CA LEU A 87 -6.68 20.76 -8.32
C LEU A 87 -7.33 19.58 -9.04
N ARG A 88 -8.32 18.99 -8.43
CA ARG A 88 -9.13 17.91 -9.02
C ARG A 88 -10.50 18.41 -9.40
N VAL A 89 -10.90 18.13 -10.64
CA VAL A 89 -12.26 18.25 -11.12
C VAL A 89 -12.74 16.84 -11.45
N ARG A 90 -13.77 16.34 -10.77
CA ARG A 90 -14.36 15.03 -11.01
C ARG A 90 -15.84 15.18 -11.31
N ASN A 91 -16.29 14.52 -12.37
CA ASN A 91 -17.69 14.44 -12.74
C ASN A 91 -18.09 12.97 -12.87
N THR A 92 -19.01 12.50 -12.03
CA THR A 92 -19.53 11.13 -12.06
C THR A 92 -20.60 10.98 -13.13
N PHE A 93 -20.66 9.80 -13.78
CA PHE A 93 -21.71 9.49 -14.75
C PHE A 93 -23.06 9.26 -14.04
N GLY A 94 -24.15 9.57 -14.74
CA GLY A 94 -25.52 9.33 -14.24
C GLY A 94 -26.19 10.52 -13.58
N GLY A 95 -25.54 11.67 -13.50
CA GLY A 95 -26.14 12.93 -13.05
C GLY A 95 -26.67 13.78 -14.21
N PHE A 96 -27.55 14.74 -13.93
CA PHE A 96 -27.84 15.83 -14.87
C PHE A 96 -26.58 16.67 -15.09
N PHE A 97 -26.48 17.32 -16.26
CA PHE A 97 -25.35 18.19 -16.57
C PHE A 97 -25.06 19.18 -15.44
N GLY A 98 -23.86 19.14 -14.92
CA GLY A 98 -23.41 19.93 -13.76
C GLY A 98 -23.80 19.37 -12.38
N ALA A 99 -24.60 18.31 -12.31
CA ALA A 99 -24.84 17.58 -11.05
C ALA A 99 -23.74 16.54 -10.86
N GLY A 100 -23.26 16.38 -9.62
CA GLY A 100 -22.20 15.42 -9.27
C GLY A 100 -20.78 15.86 -9.68
N THR A 101 -20.59 17.12 -10.09
CA THR A 101 -19.25 17.67 -10.33
C THR A 101 -18.67 18.14 -9.01
N GLU A 102 -17.54 17.57 -8.65
CA GLU A 102 -16.75 17.91 -7.46
C GLU A 102 -15.48 18.64 -7.89
N VAL A 103 -15.13 19.71 -7.16
CA VAL A 103 -13.86 20.41 -7.30
C VAL A 103 -13.18 20.43 -5.93
N LEU A 104 -11.99 19.90 -5.87
CA LEU A 104 -11.24 19.81 -4.60
C LEU A 104 -9.74 20.03 -4.81
N VAL A 105 -9.08 20.47 -3.76
CA VAL A 105 -7.62 20.47 -3.69
C VAL A 105 -7.17 19.08 -3.26
N ARG A 106 -6.52 18.37 -4.17
CA ARG A 106 -6.05 17.00 -3.93
C ARG A 106 -4.74 16.97 -3.16
N GLN A 107 -3.83 17.91 -3.48
CA GLN A 107 -2.54 18.07 -2.81
C GLN A 107 -2.19 19.56 -2.69
N LEU A 108 -1.50 19.89 -1.61
CA LEU A 108 -0.90 21.20 -1.42
C LEU A 108 0.43 21.04 -0.69
N ARG A 109 1.50 21.56 -1.29
CA ARG A 109 2.86 21.45 -0.76
C ARG A 109 3.65 22.73 -1.02
N ALA A 110 4.43 23.14 -0.05
CA ALA A 110 5.50 24.10 -0.20
C ALA A 110 6.83 23.43 0.13
N SER A 111 7.80 23.56 -0.74
CA SER A 111 9.13 22.95 -0.57
C SER A 111 10.22 23.93 -0.96
N GLY A 112 11.38 23.84 -0.30
CA GLY A 112 12.48 24.72 -0.64
C GLY A 112 13.77 24.36 0.08
N VAL A 113 14.81 25.13 -0.23
CA VAL A 113 16.14 25.00 0.36
C VAL A 113 16.59 26.36 0.93
N ILE A 114 16.87 26.39 2.23
CA ILE A 114 17.37 27.58 2.93
C ILE A 114 18.90 27.53 2.94
N ASP A 115 19.54 28.58 2.46
CA ASP A 115 21.00 28.77 2.43
C ASP A 115 21.76 27.58 1.81
N LYS A 116 21.13 26.85 0.86
CA LYS A 116 21.69 25.64 0.22
C LYS A 116 22.07 24.52 1.23
N ARG A 117 21.49 24.55 2.42
CA ARG A 117 21.84 23.64 3.54
C ARG A 117 20.67 22.89 4.12
N VAL A 118 19.54 23.55 4.29
CA VAL A 118 18.36 22.97 4.94
C VAL A 118 17.24 22.89 3.93
N ARG A 119 16.88 21.68 3.54
CA ARG A 119 15.70 21.42 2.72
C ARG A 119 14.49 21.29 3.64
N PHE A 120 13.36 21.82 3.24
CA PHE A 120 12.10 21.70 3.96
C PHE A 120 10.95 21.38 3.03
N ASN A 121 9.93 20.72 3.56
CA ASN A 121 8.65 20.45 2.92
C ASN A 121 7.53 20.70 3.94
N ILE A 122 6.49 21.42 3.53
CA ILE A 122 5.33 21.76 4.35
C ILE A 122 4.07 21.40 3.57
N GLY A 123 3.07 20.82 4.22
CA GLY A 123 1.83 20.38 3.61
C GLY A 123 1.82 18.88 3.34
N ASP A 124 1.51 18.45 2.13
CA ASP A 124 1.52 17.04 1.75
C ASP A 124 2.94 16.53 1.56
N ILE A 125 3.38 15.64 2.42
CA ILE A 125 4.72 15.04 2.43
C ILE A 125 4.63 13.52 2.35
N TYR A 126 5.64 12.90 1.75
CA TYR A 126 5.72 11.45 1.54
C TYR A 126 6.90 10.89 2.31
N LEU A 127 6.60 10.19 3.40
CA LEU A 127 7.58 9.74 4.38
C LEU A 127 7.76 8.23 4.37
N LYS A 128 8.99 7.78 4.48
CA LYS A 128 9.37 6.41 4.86
C LYS A 128 10.69 6.42 5.61
N GLN A 129 10.91 5.44 6.44
CA GLN A 129 12.19 5.17 7.10
C GLN A 129 12.60 3.70 6.87
N THR A 130 12.37 2.84 7.85
CA THR A 130 12.67 1.41 7.77
C THR A 130 11.39 0.57 7.86
N PRO A 131 11.42 -0.69 7.37
CA PRO A 131 10.29 -1.60 7.53
C PRO A 131 9.84 -1.83 8.98
N PHE A 132 10.65 -1.43 9.98
CA PHE A 132 10.35 -1.58 11.40
C PHE A 132 9.86 -0.29 12.08
N THR A 133 9.90 0.85 11.40
CA THR A 133 9.52 2.16 11.97
C THR A 133 8.39 2.82 11.21
N LEU A 134 8.65 3.42 10.05
CA LEU A 134 7.68 4.12 9.21
C LEU A 134 7.70 3.51 7.81
N TRP A 135 6.70 2.71 7.49
CA TRP A 135 6.67 1.94 6.26
C TRP A 135 5.23 1.55 5.87
N ASN A 136 4.89 1.70 4.60
CA ASN A 136 3.61 1.27 4.04
C ASN A 136 3.84 0.11 3.07
N SER A 137 3.75 -1.12 3.55
CA SER A 137 3.94 -2.32 2.73
C SER A 137 2.75 -2.57 1.79
N ASP A 138 3.02 -3.22 0.66
CA ASP A 138 2.04 -3.65 -0.34
C ASP A 138 2.14 -5.18 -0.54
N GLU A 139 2.04 -5.93 0.54
CA GLU A 139 2.26 -7.37 0.54
C GLU A 139 1.13 -8.14 -0.17
N GLU A 140 -0.12 -7.71 -0.02
CA GLU A 140 -1.27 -8.43 -0.58
C GLU A 140 -1.34 -8.35 -2.11
N LEU A 141 -0.83 -7.27 -2.69
CA LEU A 141 -0.91 -7.01 -4.13
C LEU A 141 0.38 -7.35 -4.89
N SER A 142 1.45 -7.71 -4.19
CA SER A 142 2.79 -7.82 -4.77
C SER A 142 2.89 -8.83 -5.92
N ASN A 143 2.01 -9.83 -5.96
CA ASN A 143 2.07 -10.93 -6.93
C ASN A 143 1.06 -10.81 -8.08
N ILE A 144 0.17 -9.82 -8.06
CA ILE A 144 -0.88 -9.71 -9.06
C ILE A 144 -0.48 -8.66 -10.10
N GLN A 145 -0.32 -9.12 -11.34
CA GLN A 145 0.11 -8.34 -12.50
C GLN A 145 -0.80 -8.64 -13.70
N GLY A 146 -0.59 -7.95 -14.81
CA GLY A 146 -1.25 -8.20 -16.07
C GLY A 146 -2.40 -7.25 -16.36
N PRO A 147 -3.55 -7.70 -16.91
CA PRO A 147 -4.65 -6.84 -17.28
C PRO A 147 -5.17 -5.93 -16.17
N PHE A 148 -4.92 -6.27 -14.90
CA PHE A 148 -5.23 -5.41 -13.76
C PHE A 148 -4.25 -4.27 -13.53
N SER A 149 -3.10 -4.23 -14.23
CA SER A 149 -2.11 -3.18 -13.97
C SER A 149 -2.64 -1.76 -14.13
N PRO A 150 -3.47 -1.42 -15.14
CA PRO A 150 -4.06 -0.08 -15.23
C PRO A 150 -4.95 0.28 -14.05
N TYR A 151 -5.70 -0.69 -13.52
CA TYR A 151 -6.47 -0.49 -12.29
C TYR A 151 -5.57 -0.29 -11.08
N ARG A 152 -4.54 -1.10 -10.97
CA ARG A 152 -3.56 -0.98 -9.89
C ARG A 152 -2.87 0.37 -9.90
N ASP A 153 -2.48 0.85 -11.08
CA ASP A 153 -1.86 2.17 -11.24
C ASP A 153 -2.82 3.28 -10.81
N ILE A 154 -4.11 3.17 -11.18
CA ILE A 154 -5.15 4.08 -10.71
C ILE A 154 -5.30 4.02 -9.19
N LEU A 155 -5.36 2.82 -8.59
CA LEU A 155 -5.45 2.66 -7.14
C LEU A 155 -4.25 3.24 -6.42
N GLN A 156 -3.05 2.99 -6.91
CA GLN A 156 -1.82 3.55 -6.34
C GLN A 156 -1.83 5.07 -6.41
N TYR A 157 -2.21 5.63 -7.56
CA TYR A 157 -2.35 7.07 -7.74
C TYR A 157 -3.41 7.67 -6.80
N GLU A 158 -4.61 7.07 -6.73
CA GLU A 158 -5.69 7.55 -5.85
C GLU A 158 -5.35 7.41 -4.37
N SER A 159 -4.66 6.35 -3.99
CA SER A 159 -4.21 6.10 -2.62
C SER A 159 -2.94 6.86 -2.26
N PHE A 160 -2.41 7.69 -3.14
CA PHE A 160 -1.14 8.41 -2.97
C PHE A 160 0.02 7.47 -2.61
N TYR A 161 -0.01 6.25 -3.15
CA TYR A 161 1.04 5.27 -2.89
C TYR A 161 2.28 5.57 -3.74
N GLN A 162 3.37 5.85 -3.08
CA GLN A 162 4.67 6.09 -3.70
C GLN A 162 5.75 5.29 -2.96
N ASP A 163 6.16 4.16 -3.52
CA ASP A 163 7.33 3.40 -3.05
C ASP A 163 7.36 3.18 -1.52
N ASN A 164 6.34 2.53 -0.98
CA ASN A 164 6.20 2.21 0.46
C ASN A 164 6.19 3.45 1.39
N ARG A 165 5.85 4.63 0.87
CA ARG A 165 5.73 5.84 1.67
C ARG A 165 4.31 6.03 2.18
N TRP A 166 4.21 6.67 3.33
CA TRP A 166 2.97 7.26 3.81
C TRP A 166 2.85 8.69 3.29
N ARG A 167 1.73 9.03 2.67
CA ARG A 167 1.35 10.43 2.46
C ARG A 167 0.77 10.97 3.76
N LEU A 168 1.35 12.03 4.27
CA LEU A 168 0.97 12.66 5.52
C LEU A 168 0.95 14.18 5.33
N GLN A 169 0.22 14.89 6.20
CA GLN A 169 0.21 16.34 6.20
C GLN A 169 0.99 16.88 7.40
N GLY A 170 1.95 17.74 7.14
CA GLY A 170 2.81 18.28 8.18
C GLY A 170 4.04 19.01 7.67
N LEU A 171 5.13 18.83 8.41
CA LEU A 171 6.42 19.46 8.17
C LEU A 171 7.51 18.39 8.15
N GLN A 172 8.43 18.50 7.20
CA GLN A 172 9.68 17.76 7.14
C GLN A 172 10.84 18.71 6.89
N SER A 173 11.98 18.43 7.50
CA SER A 173 13.23 19.13 7.21
C SER A 173 14.39 18.16 7.22
N ASP A 174 15.27 18.29 6.23
CA ASP A 174 16.49 17.50 6.16
C ASP A 174 17.72 18.38 5.89
N PHE A 175 18.84 17.98 6.46
CA PHE A 175 20.12 18.65 6.34
C PHE A 175 21.29 17.70 6.55
N SER A 176 22.47 18.06 6.06
CA SER A 176 23.65 17.24 6.22
C SER A 176 24.90 18.07 6.50
N PHE A 177 25.79 17.48 7.29
CA PHE A 177 27.09 18.03 7.62
C PHE A 177 28.20 17.10 7.12
N LYS A 178 29.31 17.68 6.67
CA LYS A 178 30.54 16.97 6.33
C LYS A 178 31.62 17.32 7.37
N PHE A 179 32.40 16.34 7.76
CA PHE A 179 33.48 16.49 8.74
C PHE A 179 34.76 15.83 8.21
N ASP A 180 35.91 16.36 8.59
CA ASP A 180 37.21 15.88 8.13
C ASP A 180 37.82 14.81 9.05
N ARG A 181 37.10 14.43 10.12
CA ARG A 181 37.62 13.51 11.14
C ARG A 181 36.81 12.21 11.20
N PHE A 182 36.69 11.62 12.38
CA PHE A 182 36.11 10.32 12.66
C PHE A 182 34.74 10.07 12.00
N ILE A 183 33.84 11.05 12.01
CA ILE A 183 32.58 11.02 11.24
C ILE A 183 32.82 11.80 9.95
N ARG A 184 32.60 11.19 8.79
CA ARG A 184 32.74 11.86 7.49
C ARG A 184 31.55 12.71 7.12
N SER A 185 30.35 12.20 7.37
CA SER A 185 29.10 12.93 7.17
C SER A 185 28.04 12.52 8.15
N LEU A 186 27.18 13.45 8.48
CA LEU A 186 26.00 13.29 9.31
C LEU A 186 24.81 13.83 8.53
N ALA A 187 23.86 12.96 8.19
CA ALA A 187 22.59 13.37 7.58
C ALA A 187 21.48 13.26 8.65
N VAL A 188 20.64 14.27 8.71
CA VAL A 188 19.54 14.39 9.66
C VAL A 188 18.27 14.65 8.87
N ASP A 189 17.22 13.91 9.15
CA ASP A 189 15.85 14.13 8.67
C ASP A 189 14.94 14.18 9.88
N VAL A 190 14.05 15.16 9.95
CA VAL A 190 13.08 15.31 11.04
C VAL A 190 11.71 15.65 10.45
N PHE A 191 10.66 15.13 11.06
CA PHE A 191 9.31 15.40 10.62
C PHE A 191 8.31 15.45 11.77
N ALA A 192 7.22 16.18 11.54
CA ALA A 192 6.05 16.23 12.41
C ALA A 192 4.80 16.32 11.55
N THR A 193 3.87 15.39 11.75
CA THR A 193 2.65 15.27 10.93
C THR A 193 1.43 14.99 11.79
N ARG A 194 0.25 15.25 11.22
CA ARG A 194 -1.05 15.02 11.85
C ARG A 194 -1.85 14.00 11.02
N PRO A 195 -1.67 12.68 11.26
CA PRO A 195 -2.40 11.64 10.53
C PRO A 195 -3.91 11.75 10.69
N ARG A 196 -4.39 12.19 11.85
CA ARG A 196 -5.82 12.30 12.15
C ARG A 196 -6.11 13.54 12.98
N GLY A 197 -7.10 14.32 12.55
CA GLY A 197 -7.69 15.40 13.35
C GLY A 197 -8.70 14.87 14.38
N SER A 198 -9.04 15.67 15.36
CA SER A 198 -10.16 15.37 16.28
C SER A 198 -11.47 15.30 15.49
N PHE A 199 -12.29 14.28 15.77
CA PHE A 199 -13.60 14.11 15.15
C PHE A 199 -14.63 13.57 16.15
N ALA A 200 -15.89 13.87 15.89
CA ALA A 200 -17.00 13.40 16.70
C ALA A 200 -17.31 11.92 16.41
N ILE A 201 -17.36 11.10 17.46
CA ILE A 201 -17.77 9.69 17.39
C ILE A 201 -19.29 9.59 17.59
N SER A 202 -19.81 10.17 18.67
CA SER A 202 -21.25 10.20 19.01
C SER A 202 -21.51 11.24 20.10
N ASN A 203 -22.75 11.77 20.19
CA ASN A 203 -23.32 12.55 21.29
C ASN A 203 -22.33 13.27 22.24
N GLY A 204 -21.44 14.11 21.70
CA GLY A 204 -20.48 14.87 22.49
C GLY A 204 -19.18 14.12 22.82
N THR A 205 -19.00 12.90 22.31
CA THR A 205 -17.74 12.17 22.40
C THR A 205 -16.88 12.46 21.16
N TYR A 206 -15.65 12.91 21.40
CA TYR A 206 -14.67 13.25 20.37
C TYR A 206 -13.43 12.39 20.51
N GLU A 207 -13.00 11.81 19.40
CA GLU A 207 -11.68 11.18 19.27
C GLU A 207 -10.61 12.26 19.27
N SER A 208 -9.47 12.00 19.92
CA SER A 208 -8.36 12.96 20.01
C SER A 208 -7.59 13.12 18.72
N ASP A 209 -6.93 14.27 18.55
CA ASP A 209 -5.93 14.47 17.51
C ASP A 209 -4.81 13.44 17.65
N ARG A 210 -4.38 12.89 16.51
CA ARG A 210 -3.21 12.00 16.44
C ARG A 210 -2.07 12.66 15.71
N LEU A 211 -0.91 12.68 16.36
CA LEU A 211 0.33 13.15 15.79
C LEU A 211 1.29 11.98 15.50
N LEU A 212 2.10 12.17 14.48
CA LEU A 212 3.24 11.32 14.15
C LEU A 212 4.46 12.21 14.00
N CYS A 213 5.42 12.06 14.89
CA CYS A 213 6.68 12.80 14.85
C CYS A 213 7.84 11.82 14.82
N GLY A 214 8.94 12.21 14.21
CA GLY A 214 10.12 11.37 14.15
C GLY A 214 11.26 11.97 13.37
N GLY A 215 12.25 11.13 13.09
CA GLY A 215 13.40 11.51 12.30
C GLY A 215 14.38 10.37 12.13
N SER A 216 15.40 10.62 11.32
CA SER A 216 16.48 9.72 11.01
C SER A 216 17.81 10.45 11.15
N LEU A 217 18.82 9.74 11.66
CA LEU A 217 20.19 10.19 11.75
C LEU A 217 21.07 9.14 11.09
N VAL A 218 21.81 9.52 10.05
CA VAL A 218 22.74 8.64 9.36
C VAL A 218 24.15 9.19 9.51
N SER A 219 25.01 8.44 10.20
CA SER A 219 26.41 8.78 10.47
C SER A 219 27.30 7.91 9.60
N GLN A 220 28.01 8.51 8.65
CA GLN A 220 28.98 7.81 7.78
C GLN A 220 30.37 7.93 8.40
N PHE A 221 30.96 6.81 8.80
CA PHE A 221 32.32 6.77 9.38
C PHE A 221 33.38 6.54 8.29
N SER A 222 33.06 5.70 7.31
CA SER A 222 33.92 5.41 6.16
C SER A 222 33.05 5.16 4.93
N PRO A 223 33.61 5.05 3.72
CA PRO A 223 32.83 4.64 2.54
C PRO A 223 32.11 3.30 2.71
N SER A 224 32.60 2.48 3.66
CA SER A 224 32.12 1.12 3.88
C SER A 224 31.28 0.96 5.16
N ILE A 225 31.26 1.93 6.07
CA ILE A 225 30.61 1.77 7.38
C ILE A 225 29.72 2.97 7.69
N ALA A 226 28.45 2.70 7.94
CA ALA A 226 27.46 3.67 8.39
C ALA A 226 26.71 3.17 9.64
N LEU A 227 26.32 4.09 10.49
CA LEU A 227 25.39 3.87 11.58
C LEU A 227 24.15 4.71 11.33
N GLU A 228 23.00 4.05 11.35
CA GLU A 228 21.70 4.67 11.18
C GLU A 228 20.93 4.60 12.49
N PHE A 229 20.23 5.67 12.82
CA PHE A 229 19.30 5.73 13.93
C PHE A 229 17.99 6.33 13.45
N ASN A 230 16.87 5.69 13.77
CA ASN A 230 15.54 6.13 13.41
C ASN A 230 14.65 6.17 14.65
N TYR A 231 13.84 7.20 14.71
CA TYR A 231 12.86 7.39 15.75
C TYR A 231 11.50 7.73 15.14
N VAL A 232 10.46 7.13 15.65
CA VAL A 232 9.06 7.43 15.31
C VAL A 232 8.23 7.37 16.57
N ASN A 233 7.30 8.31 16.73
CA ASN A 233 6.33 8.28 17.81
C ASN A 233 4.96 8.66 17.29
N VAL A 234 4.02 7.74 17.39
CA VAL A 234 2.59 7.97 17.16
C VAL A 234 1.95 8.25 18.51
N PHE A 235 1.27 9.38 18.65
CA PHE A 235 0.61 9.71 19.92
C PHE A 235 -0.63 10.58 19.73
N ASP A 236 -1.59 10.37 20.62
CA ASP A 236 -2.80 11.18 20.72
C ASP A 236 -2.58 12.37 21.65
N ILE A 237 -3.24 13.49 21.37
CA ILE A 237 -3.26 14.68 22.23
C ILE A 237 -4.55 14.66 23.05
N PRO A 238 -4.52 14.23 24.34
CA PRO A 238 -5.75 14.00 25.14
C PRO A 238 -6.64 15.25 25.26
N ALA A 239 -6.04 16.44 25.31
CA ALA A 239 -6.76 17.70 25.48
C ALA A 239 -7.68 18.05 24.28
N THR A 240 -7.53 17.37 23.13
CA THR A 240 -8.32 17.63 21.91
C THR A 240 -9.51 16.68 21.76
N GLY A 241 -9.66 15.71 22.66
CA GLY A 241 -10.75 14.74 22.64
C GLY A 241 -11.46 14.65 23.98
N THR A 242 -12.53 13.86 24.01
CA THR A 242 -13.27 13.50 25.22
C THR A 242 -13.21 12.02 25.55
N THR A 243 -12.51 11.23 24.72
CA THR A 243 -12.23 9.82 25.00
C THR A 243 -11.29 9.70 26.19
N HIS A 244 -11.56 8.72 27.05
CA HIS A 244 -10.75 8.48 28.25
C HIS A 244 -9.46 7.71 27.95
N VAL A 245 -9.23 7.32 26.72
CA VAL A 245 -8.08 6.51 26.31
C VAL A 245 -7.27 7.26 25.25
N SER A 246 -5.97 7.33 25.44
CA SER A 246 -5.05 7.90 24.45
C SER A 246 -3.82 7.01 24.27
N LEU A 247 -3.32 6.96 23.04
CA LEU A 247 -2.15 6.17 22.67
C LEU A 247 -0.87 7.00 22.72
N ARG A 248 0.24 6.35 23.09
CA ARG A 248 1.60 6.81 22.82
C ARG A 248 2.47 5.60 22.43
N ASN A 249 3.05 5.62 21.25
CA ASN A 249 3.86 4.51 20.73
C ASN A 249 5.21 5.00 20.15
N PRO A 250 6.21 5.29 21.00
CA PRO A 250 7.58 5.52 20.56
C PRO A 250 8.23 4.22 20.08
N VAL A 251 8.92 4.31 18.94
CA VAL A 251 9.70 3.24 18.34
C VAL A 251 11.10 3.76 18.03
N TYR A 252 12.11 3.06 18.51
CA TYR A 252 13.52 3.33 18.30
C TYR A 252 14.11 2.22 17.44
N HIS A 253 14.95 2.59 16.50
CA HIS A 253 15.61 1.63 15.61
C HIS A 253 17.03 2.11 15.31
N SER A 254 17.98 1.18 15.30
CA SER A 254 19.35 1.43 14.90
C SER A 254 19.81 0.35 13.93
N ALA A 255 20.67 0.72 12.98
CA ALA A 255 21.27 -0.21 12.05
C ALA A 255 22.75 0.10 11.84
N LEU A 256 23.58 -0.92 11.96
CA LEU A 256 24.98 -0.90 11.53
C LEU A 256 25.06 -1.50 10.13
N VAL A 257 25.52 -0.70 9.19
CA VAL A 257 25.61 -1.07 7.78
C VAL A 257 27.07 -1.11 7.37
N ARG A 258 27.49 -2.23 6.78
CA ARG A 258 28.80 -2.42 6.20
C ARG A 258 28.69 -2.76 4.72
N ASN A 259 29.19 -1.87 3.89
CA ASN A 259 29.22 -2.01 2.44
C ASN A 259 30.62 -2.37 1.95
N GLN A 260 30.71 -3.30 1.02
CA GLN A 260 31.95 -3.70 0.39
C GLN A 260 31.74 -3.88 -1.12
N LEU A 261 32.70 -3.43 -1.91
CA LEU A 261 32.76 -3.70 -3.35
C LEU A 261 34.01 -4.56 -3.61
N ASN A 262 33.81 -5.79 -4.09
CA ASN A 262 34.88 -6.71 -4.39
C ASN A 262 34.63 -7.41 -5.73
N LYS A 263 35.57 -7.31 -6.67
CA LYS A 263 35.52 -7.99 -7.97
C LYS A 263 34.18 -7.89 -8.71
N GLY A 264 33.57 -6.71 -8.73
CA GLY A 264 32.28 -6.51 -9.42
C GLY A 264 31.03 -6.98 -8.65
N VAL A 265 31.17 -7.34 -7.37
CA VAL A 265 30.07 -7.68 -6.49
C VAL A 265 29.99 -6.67 -5.35
N ARG A 266 28.83 -6.04 -5.20
CA ARG A 266 28.50 -5.22 -4.03
C ARG A 266 27.93 -6.14 -2.96
N SER A 267 28.48 -6.09 -1.77
CA SER A 267 28.00 -6.83 -0.60
C SER A 267 27.64 -5.84 0.50
N GLU A 268 26.48 -6.01 1.09
CA GLU A 268 25.99 -5.26 2.25
C GLU A 268 25.73 -6.22 3.41
N GLN A 269 26.23 -5.90 4.56
CA GLN A 269 25.90 -6.54 5.83
C GLN A 269 25.19 -5.52 6.70
N ARG A 270 24.02 -5.87 7.20
CA ARG A 270 23.17 -5.00 7.99
C ARG A 270 22.75 -5.72 9.27
N VAL A 271 23.08 -5.13 10.40
CA VAL A 271 22.63 -5.58 11.72
C VAL A 271 21.69 -4.50 12.25
N GLU A 272 20.48 -4.90 12.58
CA GLU A 272 19.43 -3.99 13.03
C GLU A 272 18.97 -4.38 14.43
N ALA A 273 18.71 -3.38 15.27
CA ALA A 273 18.08 -3.54 16.57
C ALA A 273 17.05 -2.45 16.78
N GLY A 274 15.91 -2.80 17.34
CA GLY A 274 14.84 -1.86 17.62
C GLY A 274 14.15 -2.16 18.94
N TYR A 275 13.51 -1.14 19.48
CA TYR A 275 12.73 -1.19 20.70
C TYR A 275 11.48 -0.35 20.50
N SER A 276 10.35 -0.89 20.92
CA SER A 276 9.07 -0.18 20.92
C SER A 276 8.45 -0.20 22.30
N LYS A 277 7.80 0.90 22.67
CA LYS A 277 7.01 1.01 23.86
C LYS A 277 5.64 1.54 23.51
N ARG A 278 4.59 0.86 23.93
CA ARG A 278 3.23 1.32 23.74
C ARG A 278 2.60 1.57 25.09
N HIS A 279 2.07 2.78 25.25
CA HIS A 279 1.35 3.21 26.44
C HIS A 279 -0.07 3.56 26.09
N TRP A 280 -1.00 3.02 26.83
CA TRP A 280 -2.37 3.47 26.87
C TRP A 280 -2.56 4.30 28.14
N LEU A 281 -2.90 5.56 27.96
CA LEU A 281 -3.19 6.47 29.05
C LEU A 281 -4.70 6.50 29.26
N MET A 282 -5.16 6.17 30.47
CA MET A 282 -6.55 6.29 30.86
C MET A 282 -6.75 7.48 31.78
N GLY A 283 -7.76 8.27 31.56
CA GLY A 283 -8.11 9.41 32.39
C GLY A 283 -8.94 10.45 31.67
N LEU A 284 -9.56 11.32 32.42
CA LEU A 284 -10.26 12.48 31.84
C LEU A 284 -9.21 13.41 31.21
N PRO A 285 -9.49 14.00 30.03
CA PRO A 285 -8.55 14.87 29.33
C PRO A 285 -8.00 16.05 30.14
N ALA A 286 -8.74 16.43 31.20
CA ALA A 286 -8.39 17.53 32.10
C ALA A 286 -7.53 17.12 33.30
N GLN A 287 -7.19 15.85 33.48
CA GLN A 287 -6.36 15.41 34.59
C GLN A 287 -4.89 15.33 34.16
N GLU A 288 -4.05 16.25 34.69
CA GLU A 288 -2.60 16.29 34.46
C GLU A 288 -1.85 15.03 34.94
N ASN A 289 -2.50 14.14 35.69
CA ASN A 289 -1.92 12.93 36.28
C ASN A 289 -2.57 11.64 35.77
N ALA A 290 -2.86 11.52 34.49
CA ALA A 290 -3.30 10.26 33.92
C ALA A 290 -2.20 9.19 34.13
N THR A 291 -2.46 8.23 34.99
CA THR A 291 -1.56 7.09 35.17
C THR A 291 -1.66 6.15 33.98
N PRO A 292 -0.55 5.66 33.42
CA PRO A 292 -0.61 4.65 32.40
C PRO A 292 -1.30 3.42 32.97
N SER A 293 -2.42 3.04 32.41
CA SER A 293 -3.18 1.86 32.82
C SER A 293 -2.61 0.57 32.23
N TYR A 294 -1.99 0.69 31.06
CA TYR A 294 -1.35 -0.41 30.36
C TYR A 294 -0.12 0.07 29.60
N ALA A 295 0.97 -0.67 29.72
CA ALA A 295 2.18 -0.45 28.94
C ALA A 295 2.73 -1.80 28.43
N SER A 296 3.09 -1.86 27.16
CA SER A 296 3.78 -3.00 26.58
C SER A 296 5.09 -2.55 25.93
N GLU A 297 6.11 -3.38 26.06
CA GLU A 297 7.46 -3.12 25.56
C GLU A 297 7.94 -4.34 24.79
N GLY A 298 8.59 -4.12 23.65
CA GLY A 298 9.12 -5.20 22.84
C GLY A 298 10.36 -4.77 22.07
N MET A 299 11.18 -5.75 21.70
CA MET A 299 12.39 -5.55 20.94
C MET A 299 12.34 -6.29 19.59
N MET A 300 13.18 -5.86 18.67
CA MET A 300 13.47 -6.59 17.44
C MET A 300 14.96 -6.61 17.18
N VAL A 301 15.42 -7.68 16.55
CA VAL A 301 16.78 -7.83 16.03
C VAL A 301 16.71 -8.48 14.66
N SER A 302 17.44 -7.95 13.69
CA SER A 302 17.54 -8.53 12.36
C SER A 302 18.99 -8.48 11.87
N PHE A 303 19.40 -9.54 11.19
CA PHE A 303 20.65 -9.59 10.44
C PHE A 303 20.32 -9.86 8.98
N THR A 304 20.93 -9.11 8.08
CA THR A 304 20.77 -9.29 6.64
C THR A 304 22.14 -9.22 5.97
N HIS A 305 22.42 -10.18 5.10
CA HIS A 305 23.55 -10.16 4.19
C HIS A 305 23.02 -10.17 2.76
N SER A 306 23.29 -9.13 2.00
CA SER A 306 22.91 -9.01 0.60
C SER A 306 24.12 -8.88 -0.30
N MET A 307 24.02 -9.46 -1.48
CA MET A 307 25.02 -9.38 -2.54
C MET A 307 24.31 -9.03 -3.85
N LYS A 308 24.91 -8.13 -4.60
CA LYS A 308 24.41 -7.73 -5.92
C LYS A 308 25.58 -7.51 -6.86
N THR A 309 25.53 -8.08 -8.05
CA THR A 309 26.51 -7.80 -9.11
C THR A 309 26.39 -6.36 -9.58
N VAL A 310 27.49 -5.75 -10.02
CA VAL A 310 27.50 -4.33 -10.46
C VAL A 310 26.60 -4.11 -11.67
N ASP A 311 26.51 -5.09 -12.57
CA ASP A 311 25.61 -5.12 -13.71
C ASP A 311 24.14 -5.36 -13.33
N SER A 312 23.89 -5.63 -12.03
CA SER A 312 22.55 -5.91 -11.49
C SER A 312 21.85 -7.16 -12.04
N LEU A 313 22.59 -8.05 -12.72
CA LEU A 313 22.03 -9.29 -13.26
C LEU A 313 21.68 -10.29 -12.15
N PHE A 314 22.49 -10.37 -11.11
CA PHE A 314 22.26 -11.27 -9.98
C PHE A 314 22.17 -10.49 -8.67
N ALA A 315 21.16 -10.79 -7.86
CA ALA A 315 21.06 -10.33 -6.49
C ALA A 315 20.67 -11.50 -5.58
N PHE A 316 21.25 -11.53 -4.39
CA PHE A 316 21.00 -12.54 -3.37
C PHE A 316 20.94 -11.85 -2.01
N GLN A 317 20.00 -12.28 -1.17
CA GLN A 317 19.87 -11.82 0.20
C GLN A 317 19.56 -13.00 1.11
N VAL A 318 20.19 -13.04 2.28
CA VAL A 318 19.88 -14.00 3.33
C VAL A 318 19.91 -13.30 4.67
N GLY A 319 19.08 -13.74 5.59
CA GLY A 319 19.05 -13.14 6.91
C GLY A 319 18.30 -13.95 7.94
N ALA A 320 18.35 -13.42 9.15
CA ALA A 320 17.62 -13.91 10.31
C ALA A 320 16.90 -12.74 10.96
N ARG A 321 15.74 -13.00 11.53
CA ARG A 321 14.99 -11.99 12.29
C ARG A 321 14.41 -12.55 13.57
N TYR A 322 14.28 -11.66 14.54
CA TYR A 322 13.55 -11.87 15.77
C TYR A 322 12.72 -10.61 16.04
N VAL A 323 11.43 -10.76 16.15
CA VAL A 323 10.50 -9.68 16.50
C VAL A 323 9.67 -10.14 17.70
N ASP A 324 9.82 -9.45 18.82
CA ASP A 324 9.13 -9.76 20.06
C ASP A 324 7.60 -9.75 19.89
N PRO A 325 6.86 -10.59 20.62
CA PRO A 325 5.39 -10.57 20.63
C PRO A 325 4.77 -9.21 20.98
N LEU A 326 5.46 -8.41 21.79
CA LEU A 326 5.01 -7.10 22.23
C LEU A 326 5.63 -5.93 21.43
N PHE A 327 6.52 -6.22 20.47
CA PHE A 327 7.00 -5.19 19.55
C PHE A 327 5.83 -4.66 18.71
N ARG A 328 5.58 -3.36 18.80
CA ARG A 328 4.51 -2.70 18.05
C ARG A 328 5.04 -1.43 17.43
N SER A 329 4.87 -1.32 16.13
CA SER A 329 5.16 -0.12 15.35
C SER A 329 3.92 0.26 14.57
N ALA A 330 3.14 1.19 15.09
CA ALA A 330 1.87 1.61 14.49
C ALA A 330 2.05 2.24 13.10
N ALA A 331 3.24 2.78 12.81
CA ALA A 331 3.57 3.39 11.53
C ALA A 331 4.21 2.42 10.52
N ALA A 332 4.54 1.17 10.92
CA ALA A 332 5.06 0.13 10.04
C ALA A 332 3.95 -0.89 9.79
N GLN A 333 3.12 -0.63 8.81
CA GLN A 333 1.96 -1.46 8.51
C GLN A 333 1.89 -1.84 7.02
N THR A 334 1.03 -2.80 6.73
CA THR A 334 0.66 -3.16 5.37
C THR A 334 -0.60 -2.38 4.98
N ARG A 335 -0.64 -1.90 3.76
CA ARG A 335 -1.83 -1.28 3.19
C ARG A 335 -2.93 -2.32 3.00
N ARG A 336 -4.08 -2.10 3.63
CA ARG A 336 -5.18 -3.04 3.68
C ARG A 336 -6.54 -2.37 3.61
N LEU A 337 -7.54 -3.20 3.38
CA LEU A 337 -8.93 -2.88 3.69
C LEU A 337 -9.11 -2.75 5.20
N ASP A 338 -9.92 -1.79 5.59
CA ASP A 338 -10.43 -1.73 6.95
C ASP A 338 -11.62 -2.68 7.10
N PHE A 339 -11.36 -3.87 7.60
CA PHE A 339 -12.41 -4.87 7.85
C PHE A 339 -13.32 -4.50 9.04
N SER A 340 -12.90 -3.59 9.89
CA SER A 340 -13.68 -3.15 11.06
C SER A 340 -14.72 -2.10 10.70
N ALA A 341 -14.54 -1.39 9.59
CA ALA A 341 -15.46 -0.37 9.17
C ALA A 341 -16.74 -0.99 8.58
N GLN A 342 -17.89 -0.41 8.89
CA GLN A 342 -19.16 -0.72 8.22
C GLN A 342 -19.10 -0.56 6.70
N ALA A 343 -18.09 0.13 6.20
CA ALA A 343 -17.76 0.25 4.79
C ALA A 343 -17.42 -1.09 4.11
N ALA A 344 -17.09 -2.15 4.84
CA ALA A 344 -16.96 -3.49 4.26
C ALA A 344 -18.24 -3.95 3.56
N THR A 345 -19.41 -3.47 3.98
CA THR A 345 -20.70 -3.68 3.30
C THR A 345 -20.88 -2.81 2.06
N ALA A 346 -20.12 -1.74 1.90
CA ALA A 346 -20.13 -0.87 0.73
C ALA A 346 -19.25 -1.38 -0.44
N ILE A 347 -18.70 -2.58 -0.33
CA ILE A 347 -17.87 -3.23 -1.36
C ILE A 347 -18.66 -3.42 -2.66
N TYR A 348 -19.93 -3.73 -2.53
CA TYR A 348 -20.86 -3.69 -3.64
C TYR A 348 -21.74 -2.48 -3.47
N PRO A 349 -21.85 -1.62 -4.46
CA PRO A 349 -22.89 -0.61 -4.46
C PRO A 349 -24.20 -1.33 -4.17
N VAL A 350 -24.88 -0.89 -3.14
CA VAL A 350 -26.17 -1.46 -2.73
C VAL A 350 -27.20 -1.02 -3.74
N TYR A 351 -27.58 -1.91 -4.65
CA TYR A 351 -28.61 -1.62 -5.65
C TYR A 351 -30.01 -1.91 -5.18
N SER A 352 -30.14 -2.53 -4.04
CA SER A 352 -31.40 -2.80 -3.36
C SER A 352 -31.18 -2.84 -1.86
N ASN A 353 -32.29 -2.89 -1.08
CA ASN A 353 -32.24 -3.01 0.37
C ASN A 353 -31.59 -4.32 0.87
N ASP A 354 -31.28 -5.24 -0.06
CA ASP A 354 -30.62 -6.49 0.25
C ASP A 354 -29.13 -6.38 -0.11
N ALA A 355 -28.31 -5.97 0.82
CA ALA A 355 -26.87 -5.98 0.66
C ALA A 355 -26.35 -7.42 0.72
N ILE A 356 -25.64 -7.89 -0.32
CA ILE A 356 -24.82 -9.09 -0.19
C ILE A 356 -23.57 -8.69 0.59
N SER A 357 -23.47 -9.21 1.79
CA SER A 357 -22.27 -9.10 2.61
C SER A 357 -21.37 -10.30 2.27
N ARG A 358 -20.17 -10.05 1.79
CA ARG A 358 -19.11 -11.04 1.65
C ARG A 358 -17.80 -10.48 2.15
N GLU A 359 -16.88 -11.37 2.47
CA GLU A 359 -15.52 -10.95 2.81
C GLU A 359 -14.83 -10.28 1.61
N PRO A 360 -14.03 -9.22 1.84
CA PRO A 360 -13.19 -8.63 0.81
C PRO A 360 -12.18 -9.64 0.25
N SER A 361 -12.01 -9.61 -1.05
CA SER A 361 -11.06 -10.45 -1.77
C SER A 361 -9.90 -9.63 -2.33
N ALA A 362 -8.89 -10.32 -2.86
CA ALA A 362 -7.81 -9.68 -3.59
C ALA A 362 -8.30 -8.88 -4.80
N PHE A 363 -9.41 -9.28 -5.40
CA PHE A 363 -10.04 -8.53 -6.50
C PHE A 363 -10.54 -7.17 -6.03
N ASP A 364 -11.21 -7.11 -4.89
CA ASP A 364 -11.69 -5.84 -4.32
C ASP A 364 -10.55 -4.91 -3.95
N LEU A 365 -9.50 -5.47 -3.34
CA LEU A 365 -8.28 -4.72 -3.00
C LEU A 365 -7.63 -4.07 -4.23
N MET A 366 -7.74 -4.70 -5.39
CA MET A 366 -7.15 -4.19 -6.62
C MET A 366 -8.04 -3.23 -7.41
N THR A 367 -9.34 -3.31 -7.21
CA THR A 367 -10.30 -2.64 -8.09
C THR A 367 -11.07 -1.51 -7.42
N ASP A 368 -10.95 -1.33 -6.12
CA ASP A 368 -11.70 -0.31 -5.38
C ASP A 368 -10.79 0.62 -4.57
N VAL A 369 -10.74 1.88 -4.99
CA VAL A 369 -9.93 2.93 -4.36
C VAL A 369 -10.31 3.18 -2.91
N GLY A 370 -11.61 3.09 -2.57
CA GLY A 370 -12.11 3.34 -1.23
C GLY A 370 -11.72 2.29 -0.18
N ARG A 371 -11.03 1.24 -0.60
CA ARG A 371 -10.68 0.11 0.24
C ARG A 371 -9.35 0.21 0.94
N TYR A 372 -8.53 1.17 0.58
CA TYR A 372 -7.25 1.36 1.24
C TYR A 372 -7.39 2.27 2.45
N ASN A 373 -7.16 1.71 3.63
CA ASN A 373 -7.02 2.52 4.83
C ASN A 373 -5.64 3.21 4.81
N GLN A 374 -5.65 4.53 4.79
CA GLN A 374 -4.46 5.37 4.79
C GLN A 374 -4.13 5.93 6.18
N ASP A 375 -5.03 5.77 7.14
CA ASP A 375 -4.81 6.22 8.51
C ASP A 375 -3.81 5.31 9.22
N ILE A 376 -2.96 5.91 10.02
CA ILE A 376 -2.09 5.18 10.92
C ILE A 376 -2.92 4.79 12.14
N SER A 377 -3.31 3.51 12.20
CA SER A 377 -4.14 2.99 13.26
C SER A 377 -3.38 2.90 14.59
N SER A 378 -4.09 3.01 15.70
CA SER A 378 -3.55 2.75 17.04
C SER A 378 -3.26 1.27 17.29
N THR A 379 -3.95 0.40 16.56
CA THR A 379 -3.75 -1.05 16.56
C THR A 379 -3.28 -1.52 15.19
N LEU A 380 -2.69 -2.71 15.12
CA LEU A 380 -2.36 -3.33 13.85
C LEU A 380 -3.68 -3.64 13.11
N MET A 381 -3.74 -3.30 11.82
CA MET A 381 -4.93 -3.53 11.01
C MET A 381 -5.25 -5.02 10.90
N ALA A 382 -6.53 -5.35 10.91
CA ALA A 382 -7.00 -6.71 10.63
C ALA A 382 -6.51 -7.20 9.26
N PHE A 383 -6.30 -8.49 9.12
CA PHE A 383 -5.87 -9.12 7.88
C PHE A 383 -6.63 -10.42 7.65
N ASN A 384 -6.77 -10.82 6.40
CA ASN A 384 -7.30 -12.12 6.05
C ASN A 384 -6.13 -13.11 5.86
N PRO A 385 -6.02 -14.16 6.69
CA PRO A 385 -4.97 -15.17 6.59
C PRO A 385 -4.85 -15.84 5.22
N MET A 386 -5.92 -15.88 4.44
CA MET A 386 -5.92 -16.43 3.09
C MET A 386 -4.94 -15.70 2.16
N TYR A 387 -4.75 -14.40 2.36
CA TYR A 387 -3.90 -13.57 1.49
C TYR A 387 -2.51 -13.31 2.04
N SER A 388 -2.36 -13.26 3.36
CA SER A 388 -1.07 -12.99 4.00
C SER A 388 -1.11 -13.37 5.48
N ASN A 389 -0.59 -14.54 5.83
CA ASN A 389 -0.55 -15.02 7.20
C ASN A 389 0.87 -15.04 7.79
N VAL A 390 1.88 -15.23 6.94
CA VAL A 390 3.27 -15.36 7.39
C VAL A 390 3.81 -14.01 7.90
N LEU A 391 3.66 -12.96 7.11
CA LEU A 391 4.11 -11.60 7.43
C LEU A 391 3.00 -10.56 7.18
N PRO A 392 1.87 -10.63 7.88
CA PRO A 392 0.73 -9.76 7.63
C PRO A 392 1.02 -8.25 7.79
N PHE A 393 2.05 -7.87 8.51
CA PHE A 393 2.49 -6.48 8.69
C PHE A 393 3.90 -6.24 8.13
N GLY A 394 4.29 -7.02 7.13
CA GLY A 394 5.64 -6.97 6.57
C GLY A 394 6.69 -7.42 7.58
N LYS A 395 7.91 -6.89 7.45
CA LYS A 395 9.05 -7.27 8.31
C LYS A 395 8.83 -6.98 9.80
N ALA A 396 7.98 -6.00 10.14
CA ALA A 396 7.65 -5.64 11.52
C ALA A 396 6.58 -6.53 12.17
N THR A 397 6.13 -7.59 11.51
CA THR A 397 5.13 -8.52 12.07
C THR A 397 5.61 -9.04 13.43
N PRO A 398 4.87 -8.76 14.52
CA PRO A 398 5.26 -9.19 15.85
C PRO A 398 5.16 -10.71 16.01
N ASN A 399 5.83 -11.23 17.04
CA ASN A 399 5.83 -12.66 17.38
C ASN A 399 6.37 -13.54 16.25
N ARG A 400 7.46 -13.11 15.60
CA ARG A 400 8.12 -13.84 14.50
C ARG A 400 9.61 -13.97 14.76
N ARG A 401 10.14 -15.17 14.62
CA ARG A 401 11.58 -15.46 14.59
C ARG A 401 11.89 -16.49 13.51
N GLY A 402 13.04 -16.38 12.87
CA GLY A 402 13.48 -17.38 11.89
C GLY A 402 14.38 -16.79 10.81
N LEU A 403 14.44 -17.49 9.69
CA LEU A 403 15.33 -17.22 8.58
C LEU A 403 14.57 -16.82 7.33
N PHE A 404 15.23 -16.08 6.46
CA PHE A 404 14.72 -15.76 5.13
C PHE A 404 15.86 -15.73 4.11
N ALA A 405 15.53 -15.99 2.86
CA ALA A 405 16.45 -15.86 1.73
C ALA A 405 15.70 -15.45 0.47
N ASP A 406 16.28 -14.56 -0.31
CA ASP A 406 15.77 -14.10 -1.60
C ASP A 406 16.90 -14.15 -2.63
N ALA A 407 16.59 -14.53 -3.86
CA ALA A 407 17.50 -14.51 -4.98
C ALA A 407 16.79 -14.01 -6.23
N SER A 408 17.48 -13.23 -7.04
CA SER A 408 16.97 -12.81 -8.34
C SER A 408 18.05 -12.83 -9.40
N TYR A 409 17.66 -13.19 -10.60
CA TYR A 409 18.51 -13.19 -11.78
C TYR A 409 17.78 -12.62 -12.97
N ASN A 410 18.41 -11.70 -13.69
CA ASN A 410 17.95 -11.17 -14.96
C ASN A 410 19.00 -11.55 -16.03
N SER A 411 18.56 -12.09 -17.16
CA SER A 411 19.51 -12.38 -18.23
C SER A 411 20.08 -11.09 -18.84
N PRO A 412 21.34 -11.08 -19.31
CA PRO A 412 21.95 -9.88 -19.88
C PRO A 412 21.15 -9.28 -21.04
N ASP A 413 20.53 -10.13 -21.83
CA ASP A 413 19.75 -9.76 -23.01
C ASP A 413 18.25 -9.54 -22.69
N ASN A 414 17.87 -9.44 -21.41
CA ASN A 414 16.50 -9.32 -20.95
C ASN A 414 15.54 -10.42 -21.46
N ILE A 415 16.06 -11.56 -21.90
CA ILE A 415 15.25 -12.67 -22.40
C ILE A 415 14.39 -13.23 -21.26
N PHE A 416 14.99 -13.45 -20.10
CA PHE A 416 14.24 -13.96 -18.95
C PHE A 416 14.69 -13.34 -17.62
N SER A 417 13.79 -13.35 -16.67
CA SER A 417 14.04 -12.97 -15.27
C SER A 417 13.46 -14.02 -14.34
N VAL A 418 14.17 -14.28 -13.24
CA VAL A 418 13.73 -15.21 -12.19
C VAL A 418 13.93 -14.55 -10.83
N SER A 419 12.94 -14.66 -9.96
CA SER A 419 13.08 -14.26 -8.56
C SER A 419 12.47 -15.35 -7.67
N LEU A 420 13.19 -15.70 -6.63
CA LEU A 420 12.79 -16.71 -5.64
C LEU A 420 12.97 -16.11 -4.24
N GLY A 421 12.02 -16.38 -3.35
CA GLY A 421 12.09 -15.97 -1.95
C GLY A 421 11.55 -17.07 -1.06
N VAL A 422 12.13 -17.23 0.13
CA VAL A 422 11.66 -18.17 1.15
C VAL A 422 11.76 -17.54 2.52
N ASP A 423 10.73 -17.76 3.34
CA ASP A 423 10.71 -17.46 4.77
C ASP A 423 10.40 -18.75 5.53
N ALA A 424 11.17 -19.03 6.58
CA ALA A 424 10.92 -20.08 7.55
C ALA A 424 10.91 -19.47 8.94
N LEU A 425 9.71 -19.23 9.45
CA LEU A 425 9.49 -18.47 10.68
C LEU A 425 8.71 -19.30 11.70
N GLN A 426 8.83 -18.92 12.95
CA GLN A 426 8.09 -19.50 14.07
C GLN A 426 7.64 -18.40 15.01
N GLU A 427 6.56 -18.61 15.74
CA GLU A 427 6.20 -17.74 16.88
C GLU A 427 7.31 -17.76 17.95
N VAL A 428 7.54 -16.61 18.58
CA VAL A 428 8.44 -16.51 19.73
C VAL A 428 7.80 -17.15 20.96
N ILE A 429 6.51 -16.85 21.18
CA ILE A 429 5.67 -17.45 22.20
C ILE A 429 4.35 -17.92 21.60
N GLY A 430 3.76 -18.97 22.13
CA GLY A 430 2.39 -19.36 21.83
C GLY A 430 1.42 -18.28 22.33
N GLN A 431 0.32 -18.12 21.62
CA GLN A 431 -0.70 -17.12 21.96
C GLN A 431 -1.95 -17.85 22.45
N GLY A 432 -2.20 -17.79 23.77
CA GLY A 432 -3.25 -18.52 24.48
C GLY A 432 -3.01 -20.03 24.59
N THR A 433 -1.85 -20.50 24.20
CA THR A 433 -1.40 -21.90 24.26
C THR A 433 0.11 -21.94 24.41
N ILE A 434 0.67 -23.04 24.87
CA ILE A 434 2.12 -23.26 24.92
C ILE A 434 2.71 -23.61 23.54
N GLU A 435 1.86 -24.12 22.63
CA GLU A 435 2.25 -24.50 21.30
C GLU A 435 2.47 -23.27 20.41
N ARG A 436 3.43 -23.39 19.49
CA ARG A 436 3.85 -22.28 18.62
C ARG A 436 3.49 -22.56 17.17
N ARG A 437 3.00 -21.53 16.47
CA ARG A 437 2.81 -21.62 15.03
C ARG A 437 4.16 -21.63 14.30
N ASN A 438 4.26 -22.45 13.29
CA ASN A 438 5.32 -22.44 12.29
C ASN A 438 4.75 -21.84 11.00
N PHE A 439 5.52 -20.96 10.39
CA PHE A 439 5.14 -20.25 9.17
C PHE A 439 6.19 -20.50 8.10
N GLN A 440 5.73 -20.88 6.93
CA GLN A 440 6.57 -21.09 5.76
C GLN A 440 5.98 -20.29 4.60
N ARG A 441 6.82 -19.57 3.89
CA ARG A 441 6.43 -18.88 2.66
C ARG A 441 7.47 -19.14 1.58
N ALA A 442 7.01 -19.43 0.38
CA ALA A 442 7.80 -19.47 -0.82
C ALA A 442 7.21 -18.50 -1.85
N LEU A 443 8.05 -17.63 -2.37
CA LEU A 443 7.73 -16.66 -3.42
C LEU A 443 8.49 -17.05 -4.67
N SER A 444 7.84 -16.96 -5.84
CA SER A 444 8.50 -17.19 -7.11
C SER A 444 7.94 -16.28 -8.20
N ARG A 445 8.81 -15.77 -9.04
CA ARG A 445 8.44 -15.01 -10.24
C ARG A 445 9.35 -15.45 -11.38
N PHE A 446 8.74 -15.62 -12.54
CA PHE A 446 9.43 -15.90 -13.79
C PHE A 446 8.87 -14.98 -14.87
N GLY A 447 9.74 -14.29 -15.57
CA GLY A 447 9.42 -13.45 -16.72
C GLY A 447 10.19 -13.94 -17.96
N LEU A 448 9.52 -13.95 -19.11
CA LEU A 448 10.09 -14.33 -20.39
C LEU A 448 9.65 -13.31 -21.46
N ASN A 449 10.61 -12.70 -22.14
CA ASN A 449 10.41 -11.86 -23.30
C ASN A 449 10.65 -12.69 -24.56
N VAL A 450 9.57 -13.14 -25.17
CA VAL A 450 9.62 -14.07 -26.33
C VAL A 450 10.22 -13.38 -27.56
N ASN A 451 9.97 -12.08 -27.74
CA ASN A 451 10.55 -11.29 -28.82
C ASN A 451 12.10 -11.30 -28.79
N GLU A 452 12.71 -11.18 -27.62
CA GLU A 452 14.18 -11.25 -27.48
C GLU A 452 14.71 -12.65 -27.80
N LEU A 453 13.94 -13.69 -27.46
CA LEU A 453 14.31 -15.08 -27.75
C LEU A 453 14.19 -15.43 -29.23
N THR A 454 13.19 -14.89 -29.92
CA THR A 454 12.80 -15.27 -31.29
C THR A 454 13.15 -14.22 -32.33
N GLU A 455 13.73 -13.08 -31.90
CA GLU A 455 14.00 -11.90 -32.74
C GLU A 455 12.74 -11.36 -33.44
N TRP A 456 11.57 -11.57 -32.86
CA TRP A 456 10.32 -11.02 -33.39
C TRP A 456 10.31 -9.50 -33.26
N GLN A 457 9.75 -8.85 -34.28
CA GLN A 457 9.55 -7.40 -34.27
C GLN A 457 8.45 -6.94 -33.33
N ARG A 458 7.66 -7.86 -32.78
CA ARG A 458 6.52 -7.61 -31.89
C ARG A 458 6.87 -8.02 -30.47
N ASN A 459 6.50 -7.18 -29.53
CA ASN A 459 6.70 -7.48 -28.12
C ASN A 459 5.73 -8.57 -27.67
N VAL A 460 6.27 -9.67 -27.14
CA VAL A 460 5.50 -10.73 -26.49
C VAL A 460 6.18 -11.07 -25.18
N ALA A 461 5.46 -10.91 -24.09
CA ALA A 461 5.94 -11.19 -22.76
C ALA A 461 5.04 -12.18 -22.03
N LEU A 462 5.66 -13.10 -21.31
CA LEU A 462 5.01 -14.05 -20.41
C LEU A 462 5.53 -13.79 -18.99
N THR A 463 4.64 -13.63 -18.04
CA THR A 463 5.04 -13.51 -16.62
C THR A 463 4.22 -14.48 -15.78
N TRP A 464 4.91 -15.27 -14.99
CA TRP A 464 4.29 -16.09 -13.95
C TRP A 464 4.78 -15.66 -12.59
N SER A 465 3.87 -15.61 -11.61
CA SER A 465 4.21 -15.38 -10.21
C SER A 465 3.40 -16.29 -9.30
N GLY A 466 4.04 -16.78 -8.26
CA GLY A 466 3.44 -17.67 -7.29
C GLY A 466 3.85 -17.32 -5.86
N THR A 467 2.91 -17.49 -4.93
CA THR A 467 3.14 -17.44 -3.49
C THR A 467 2.50 -18.66 -2.87
N PHE A 468 3.27 -19.38 -2.12
CA PHE A 468 2.80 -20.46 -1.28
C PHE A 468 3.05 -20.09 0.18
N GLU A 469 2.03 -20.16 1.01
CA GLU A 469 2.11 -19.97 2.45
C GLU A 469 1.55 -21.18 3.18
N ASN A 470 2.22 -21.61 4.24
CA ASN A 470 1.77 -22.65 5.12
C ASN A 470 1.95 -22.24 6.57
N THR A 471 0.88 -22.36 7.34
CA THR A 471 0.88 -22.12 8.79
C THR A 471 0.44 -23.37 9.49
N SER A 472 1.20 -23.82 10.48
CA SER A 472 0.86 -25.03 11.24
C SER A 472 1.14 -24.85 12.72
N ARG A 473 0.24 -25.34 13.56
CA ARG A 473 0.39 -25.48 15.00
C ARG A 473 -0.21 -26.81 15.42
N GLN A 474 0.50 -27.54 16.24
CA GLN A 474 -0.01 -28.77 16.87
C GLN A 474 -0.60 -28.43 18.24
N GLY A 475 -1.21 -29.41 18.90
CA GLY A 475 -1.80 -29.24 20.21
C GLY A 475 -3.10 -30.03 20.35
N TYR A 476 -3.96 -29.62 21.27
CA TYR A 476 -5.30 -30.17 21.39
C TYR A 476 -6.18 -29.76 20.20
N GLU A 477 -7.29 -30.42 19.98
CA GLU A 477 -8.19 -30.24 18.83
C GLU A 477 -8.54 -28.74 18.58
N TYR A 478 -8.79 -28.00 19.65
CA TYR A 478 -9.08 -26.56 19.60
C TYR A 478 -7.85 -25.65 19.40
N GLU A 479 -6.65 -26.22 19.52
CA GLU A 479 -5.39 -25.48 19.32
C GLU A 479 -4.79 -25.71 17.93
N VAL A 480 -5.21 -26.77 17.25
CA VAL A 480 -4.63 -27.15 15.96
C VAL A 480 -4.89 -26.07 14.92
N VAL A 481 -3.83 -25.67 14.25
CA VAL A 481 -3.86 -24.80 13.07
C VAL A 481 -3.18 -25.52 11.93
N SER A 482 -3.83 -25.56 10.79
CA SER A 482 -3.28 -26.08 9.56
C SER A 482 -3.89 -25.30 8.39
N LEU A 483 -3.21 -24.25 7.96
CA LEU A 483 -3.66 -23.41 6.85
C LEU A 483 -2.61 -23.43 5.74
N SER A 484 -3.03 -23.82 4.54
CA SER A 484 -2.24 -23.75 3.33
C SER A 484 -2.92 -22.79 2.35
N SER A 485 -2.20 -21.78 1.89
CA SER A 485 -2.64 -20.83 0.88
C SER A 485 -1.68 -20.83 -0.30
N MET A 486 -2.22 -20.92 -1.51
CA MET A 486 -1.47 -20.82 -2.75
C MET A 486 -2.09 -19.76 -3.65
N ARG A 487 -1.29 -18.79 -4.05
CA ARG A 487 -1.67 -17.80 -5.06
C ARG A 487 -0.77 -17.99 -6.28
N SER A 488 -1.35 -18.07 -7.46
CA SER A 488 -0.63 -18.19 -8.72
C SER A 488 -1.25 -17.26 -9.74
N ASN A 489 -0.42 -16.54 -10.47
CA ASN A 489 -0.85 -15.64 -11.53
C ASN A 489 0.02 -15.84 -12.77
N LEU A 490 -0.61 -16.12 -13.89
CA LEU A 490 0.02 -16.21 -15.20
C LEU A 490 -0.51 -15.09 -16.08
N VAL A 491 0.38 -14.31 -16.67
CA VAL A 491 0.08 -13.18 -17.54
C VAL A 491 0.75 -13.37 -18.87
N VAL A 492 0.02 -13.09 -19.94
CA VAL A 492 0.52 -12.98 -21.30
C VAL A 492 0.20 -11.60 -21.83
N GLU A 493 1.20 -10.92 -22.35
CA GLU A 493 1.04 -9.66 -23.07
C GLU A 493 1.64 -9.81 -24.47
N ALA A 494 0.89 -9.40 -25.49
CA ALA A 494 1.33 -9.49 -26.87
C ALA A 494 0.94 -8.23 -27.66
N GLU A 495 1.91 -7.65 -28.35
CA GLU A 495 1.69 -6.56 -29.29
C GLU A 495 1.12 -7.12 -30.60
N LEU A 496 -0.16 -6.86 -30.89
CA LEU A 496 -0.85 -7.33 -32.09
C LEU A 496 -0.45 -6.53 -33.34
N ILE A 497 -0.49 -5.22 -33.20
CA ILE A 497 0.00 -4.23 -34.15
C ILE A 497 0.75 -3.15 -33.37
N PRO A 498 1.56 -2.28 -34.01
CA PRO A 498 2.27 -1.24 -33.29
C PRO A 498 1.35 -0.47 -32.34
N ARG A 499 1.73 -0.43 -31.05
CA ARG A 499 1.01 0.27 -29.99
C ARG A 499 -0.32 -0.36 -29.54
N LEU A 500 -0.78 -1.44 -30.13
CA LEU A 500 -1.95 -2.19 -29.68
C LEU A 500 -1.50 -3.50 -29.03
N PHE A 501 -1.76 -3.63 -27.74
CA PHE A 501 -1.41 -4.78 -26.92
C PHE A 501 -2.68 -5.54 -26.52
N MET A 502 -2.63 -6.86 -26.65
CA MET A 502 -3.58 -7.76 -26.02
C MET A 502 -2.95 -8.32 -24.74
N GLN A 503 -3.72 -8.33 -23.68
CA GLN A 503 -3.32 -8.89 -22.40
C GLN A 503 -4.30 -9.96 -21.96
N GLY A 504 -3.77 -11.02 -21.38
CA GLY A 504 -4.55 -12.08 -20.76
C GLY A 504 -3.93 -12.52 -19.46
N SER A 505 -4.74 -12.85 -18.44
CA SER A 505 -4.24 -13.45 -17.23
C SER A 505 -5.17 -14.47 -16.62
N ILE A 506 -4.57 -15.39 -15.88
CA ILE A 506 -5.25 -16.37 -15.03
C ILE A 506 -4.64 -16.26 -13.65
N THR A 507 -5.46 -15.87 -12.68
CA THR A 507 -5.09 -15.85 -11.26
C THR A 507 -5.88 -16.92 -10.54
N SER A 508 -5.21 -17.74 -9.74
CA SER A 508 -5.82 -18.74 -8.86
C SER A 508 -5.37 -18.48 -7.43
N ILE A 509 -6.33 -18.42 -6.51
CA ILE A 509 -6.08 -18.31 -5.07
C ILE A 509 -6.79 -19.47 -4.41
N ASN A 510 -6.04 -20.38 -3.83
CA ASN A 510 -6.56 -21.57 -3.15
C ASN A 510 -6.14 -21.55 -1.69
N SER A 511 -7.09 -21.69 -0.79
CA SER A 511 -6.84 -21.75 0.65
C SER A 511 -7.61 -22.90 1.27
N ILE A 512 -6.89 -23.75 1.98
CA ILE A 512 -7.45 -24.96 2.61
C ILE A 512 -6.93 -25.05 4.03
N GLY A 513 -7.83 -25.39 4.96
CA GLY A 513 -7.50 -25.64 6.34
C GLY A 513 -8.20 -24.76 7.34
N ASN A 514 -7.51 -24.40 8.41
CA ASN A 514 -8.07 -23.58 9.47
C ASN A 514 -7.02 -22.64 10.08
N GLU A 515 -7.48 -21.51 10.58
CA GLU A 515 -6.70 -20.59 11.40
C GLU A 515 -7.55 -20.14 12.61
N GLN A 516 -6.86 -19.77 13.68
CA GLN A 516 -7.43 -19.18 14.88
C GLN A 516 -7.06 -17.70 14.91
N ILE A 517 -7.99 -16.83 14.53
CA ILE A 517 -7.76 -15.39 14.61
C ILE A 517 -7.90 -14.94 16.05
N LEU A 518 -6.91 -14.21 16.53
CA LEU A 518 -6.91 -13.65 17.86
C LEU A 518 -7.78 -12.41 17.91
N GLU A 519 -8.82 -12.45 18.70
CA GLU A 519 -9.56 -11.27 19.09
C GLU A 519 -8.79 -10.58 20.22
N ARG A 520 -8.63 -9.27 20.10
CA ARG A 520 -7.86 -8.49 21.05
C ARG A 520 -8.65 -7.29 21.54
N THR A 521 -8.50 -7.00 22.83
CA THR A 521 -8.96 -5.75 23.41
C THR A 521 -8.24 -4.55 22.78
N GLU A 522 -8.74 -3.34 23.02
CA GLU A 522 -8.09 -2.07 22.64
C GLU A 522 -6.65 -1.97 23.18
N PHE A 523 -6.36 -2.62 24.30
CA PHE A 523 -5.03 -2.68 24.90
C PHE A 523 -4.12 -3.73 24.28
N GLY A 524 -4.66 -4.58 23.39
CA GLY A 524 -3.93 -5.64 22.68
C GLY A 524 -3.79 -6.95 23.46
N GLU A 525 -4.52 -7.08 24.56
CA GLU A 525 -4.66 -8.36 25.28
C GLU A 525 -5.54 -9.30 24.47
N ILE A 526 -5.30 -10.61 24.62
CA ILE A 526 -6.12 -11.61 23.95
C ILE A 526 -7.44 -11.72 24.74
N ASP A 527 -8.54 -11.46 24.05
CA ASP A 527 -9.90 -11.54 24.59
C ASP A 527 -10.60 -12.83 24.14
N GLY A 528 -10.30 -13.31 22.93
CA GLY A 528 -10.92 -14.49 22.38
C GLY A 528 -10.18 -15.08 21.17
N TYR A 529 -10.79 -16.12 20.60
CA TYR A 529 -10.34 -16.77 19.38
C TYR A 529 -11.53 -16.97 18.45
N ALA A 530 -11.41 -16.51 17.22
CA ALA A 530 -12.35 -16.81 16.16
C ALA A 530 -11.76 -17.92 15.26
N PRO A 531 -12.29 -19.17 15.31
CA PRO A 531 -11.87 -20.21 14.39
C PRO A 531 -12.43 -19.92 13.01
N ILE A 532 -11.55 -19.83 12.02
CA ILE A 532 -11.93 -19.68 10.62
C ILE A 532 -11.49 -20.92 9.85
N LYS A 533 -12.42 -21.49 9.09
CA LYS A 533 -12.15 -22.60 8.18
C LYS A 533 -12.08 -22.08 6.77
N TYR A 534 -11.07 -22.52 6.05
CA TYR A 534 -10.86 -22.23 4.65
C TYR A 534 -11.00 -23.50 3.84
N ASP A 535 -11.79 -23.45 2.80
CA ASP A 535 -11.89 -24.43 1.75
C ASP A 535 -12.44 -23.70 0.53
N GLN A 536 -11.60 -22.80 0.01
CA GLN A 536 -12.02 -21.80 -0.98
C GLN A 536 -11.04 -21.78 -2.13
N LEU A 537 -11.58 -21.73 -3.32
CA LEU A 537 -10.84 -21.57 -4.56
C LEU A 537 -11.39 -20.39 -5.37
N ASP A 538 -10.60 -19.33 -5.45
CA ASP A 538 -10.87 -18.19 -6.31
C ASP A 538 -10.13 -18.36 -7.64
N ARG A 539 -10.83 -18.13 -8.74
CA ARG A 539 -10.25 -18.07 -10.09
C ARG A 539 -10.63 -16.78 -10.75
N ILE A 540 -9.64 -16.03 -11.20
CA ILE A 540 -9.85 -14.78 -11.91
C ILE A 540 -9.28 -14.95 -13.32
N TYR A 541 -10.13 -14.81 -14.31
CA TYR A 541 -9.74 -14.76 -15.72
C TYR A 541 -9.90 -13.33 -16.21
N SER A 542 -8.86 -12.81 -16.81
CA SER A 542 -8.85 -11.45 -17.30
C SER A 542 -8.34 -11.41 -18.73
N THR A 543 -8.98 -10.60 -19.56
CA THR A 543 -8.51 -10.28 -20.88
C THR A 543 -8.68 -8.79 -21.15
N GLY A 544 -7.78 -8.21 -21.93
CA GLY A 544 -7.83 -6.79 -22.20
C GLY A 544 -7.11 -6.41 -23.49
N LEU A 545 -7.47 -5.23 -23.97
CA LEU A 545 -6.80 -4.54 -25.07
C LEU A 545 -6.31 -3.19 -24.56
N SER A 546 -5.04 -2.89 -24.78
CA SER A 546 -4.44 -1.61 -24.45
C SER A 546 -3.88 -0.96 -25.70
N TYR A 547 -4.31 0.25 -26.00
CA TYR A 547 -3.84 1.02 -27.14
C TYR A 547 -3.12 2.28 -26.67
N LYS A 548 -1.84 2.43 -27.02
CA LYS A 548 -1.02 3.60 -26.75
C LYS A 548 -1.03 4.52 -27.96
N TRP A 549 -1.90 5.52 -27.97
CA TRP A 549 -1.97 6.47 -29.09
C TRP A 549 -0.70 7.30 -29.19
N LYS A 550 -0.24 7.81 -28.04
CA LYS A 550 1.04 8.49 -27.82
C LYS A 550 1.63 7.98 -26.54
N ASP A 551 2.84 8.40 -26.21
CA ASP A 551 3.51 7.98 -24.98
C ASP A 551 2.73 8.43 -23.72
N ASN A 552 2.02 9.55 -23.81
CA ASN A 552 1.21 10.14 -22.74
C ASN A 552 -0.31 9.90 -22.90
N VAL A 553 -0.76 9.13 -23.90
CA VAL A 553 -2.19 8.85 -24.13
C VAL A 553 -2.41 7.36 -24.34
N TYR A 554 -3.18 6.75 -23.47
CA TYR A 554 -3.55 5.35 -23.63
C TYR A 554 -5.04 5.11 -23.38
N ALA A 555 -5.58 4.11 -24.04
CA ALA A 555 -6.89 3.54 -23.78
C ALA A 555 -6.74 2.06 -23.40
N ASN A 556 -7.48 1.63 -22.40
CA ASN A 556 -7.51 0.23 -21.97
C ASN A 556 -8.95 -0.24 -21.83
N LEU A 557 -9.24 -1.41 -22.40
CA LEU A 557 -10.51 -2.10 -22.28
C LEU A 557 -10.25 -3.48 -21.71
N GLN A 558 -10.87 -3.83 -20.59
CA GLN A 558 -10.69 -5.11 -19.90
C GLN A 558 -12.02 -5.77 -19.60
N TYR A 559 -12.00 -7.09 -19.64
CA TYR A 559 -13.06 -7.92 -19.10
C TYR A 559 -12.47 -8.91 -18.11
N ASN A 560 -13.05 -8.94 -16.93
CA ASN A 560 -12.61 -9.77 -15.83
C ASN A 560 -13.79 -10.65 -15.38
N TRP A 561 -13.53 -11.94 -15.22
CA TRP A 561 -14.44 -12.88 -14.60
C TRP A 561 -13.74 -13.50 -13.38
N TRP A 562 -14.39 -13.45 -12.26
CA TRP A 562 -13.91 -14.01 -11.00
C TRP A 562 -14.95 -14.94 -10.42
N GLY A 563 -14.63 -16.23 -10.32
CA GLY A 563 -15.44 -17.24 -9.69
C GLY A 563 -14.87 -17.60 -8.33
N VAL A 564 -15.73 -17.69 -7.32
CA VAL A 564 -15.43 -18.12 -5.97
C VAL A 564 -16.18 -19.43 -5.74
N ASN A 565 -15.42 -20.47 -5.45
CA ASN A 565 -15.94 -21.81 -5.17
C ASN A 565 -15.58 -22.20 -3.74
N TYR A 566 -16.57 -22.62 -2.99
CA TYR A 566 -16.41 -23.17 -1.64
C TYR A 566 -16.64 -24.69 -1.69
N ALA A 567 -15.72 -25.48 -1.16
CA ALA A 567 -15.96 -26.91 -0.99
C ALA A 567 -16.93 -27.21 0.17
N ASN A 568 -17.15 -26.22 1.05
CA ASN A 568 -18.12 -26.32 2.13
C ASN A 568 -19.50 -25.88 1.63
N GLU A 569 -20.45 -26.80 1.57
CA GLU A 569 -21.85 -26.56 1.16
C GLU A 569 -22.60 -25.52 1.99
N ALA A 570 -22.06 -25.09 3.14
CA ALA A 570 -22.63 -24.01 3.94
C ALA A 570 -22.47 -22.62 3.28
N TYR A 571 -21.59 -22.49 2.30
CA TYR A 571 -21.36 -21.25 1.55
C TYR A 571 -21.78 -21.43 0.11
N THR A 572 -22.37 -20.41 -0.48
CA THR A 572 -22.82 -20.44 -1.87
C THR A 572 -21.72 -19.96 -2.80
N ASP A 573 -21.42 -20.73 -3.81
CA ASP A 573 -20.55 -20.34 -4.90
C ASP A 573 -21.13 -19.15 -5.64
N TYR A 574 -20.27 -18.21 -6.08
CA TYR A 574 -20.72 -17.06 -6.86
C TYR A 574 -19.69 -16.65 -7.90
N ASP A 575 -20.14 -15.90 -8.91
CA ASP A 575 -19.27 -15.26 -9.89
C ASP A 575 -19.47 -13.75 -9.91
N PHE A 576 -18.38 -13.07 -10.20
CA PHE A 576 -18.34 -11.62 -10.37
C PHE A 576 -17.69 -11.30 -11.72
N ARG A 577 -18.31 -10.39 -12.47
CA ARG A 577 -17.84 -9.98 -13.79
C ARG A 577 -17.70 -8.48 -13.84
N ARG A 578 -16.60 -8.01 -14.42
CA ARG A 578 -16.36 -6.58 -14.61
C ARG A 578 -15.91 -6.29 -16.03
N LEU A 579 -16.64 -5.43 -16.71
CA LEU A 579 -16.16 -4.75 -17.90
C LEU A 579 -15.63 -3.39 -17.48
N PHE A 580 -14.39 -3.10 -17.82
CA PHE A 580 -13.70 -1.88 -17.48
C PHE A 580 -13.15 -1.21 -18.72
N PHE A 581 -13.33 0.09 -18.80
CA PHE A 581 -12.72 0.95 -19.81
C PHE A 581 -12.08 2.16 -19.16
N VAL A 582 -10.87 2.49 -19.58
CA VAL A 582 -10.21 3.74 -19.20
C VAL A 582 -9.55 4.37 -20.41
N LEU A 583 -9.72 5.68 -20.54
CA LEU A 583 -8.89 6.56 -21.37
C LEU A 583 -8.13 7.47 -20.42
N SER A 584 -6.81 7.50 -20.52
CA SER A 584 -5.94 8.34 -19.69
C SER A 584 -5.03 9.19 -20.56
N VAL A 585 -4.84 10.42 -20.13
CA VAL A 585 -3.98 11.41 -20.80
C VAL A 585 -3.12 12.06 -19.70
N GLU A 586 -1.81 12.02 -19.85
CA GLU A 586 -0.88 12.82 -19.05
C GLU A 586 -0.65 14.17 -19.77
N LEU A 587 -0.78 15.28 -19.04
CA LEU A 587 -0.69 16.65 -19.55
C LEU A 587 0.72 17.20 -19.40
#